data_c89218e660b22e055c0680581f85788d
#
_entry.id   c89218e660b22e055c0680581f85788d
#
_cell.length_a   1.000
_cell.length_b   1.000
_cell.length_c   1.000
_cell.angle_alpha   90.00
_cell.angle_beta   90.00
_cell.angle_gamma   90.00
#
_symmetry.space_group_name_H-M   'P 1'
#
loop_
_entity.id
_entity.type
_entity.pdbx_description
1 polymer ?
#
loop_
_entity_poly.entity_id
_entity_poly.type
_entity_poly.pdbx_seq_one_letter_code
_entity_poly.pdbx_strand_id
1 'polypeptide(L)'
;LEQGVEKTHLEISIKEAEKVLVRADKYSSLGNLEEAVANGKAVLANKDADQETVDAAATAILNELSKAVKNADLSSLESLIKSAKKLQDGNYTSNSLAKLDEVIKAAEAVVANKNSTVEEVNKAYSDLIDAVISLEKKGNKAALKAMLEKAAAVLEDSDAYVAATIEGLADVKADAQAVYDNDDAVQNEVNAAVRTLTLKLAEARLLGDVDNDGAVTTADSTALLAA
;
A
#
# COMPACT_ATOMS: atom_id res chain seq x y z
N LEU A 1 -20.19 -71.00 -2.33
CA LEU A 1 -20.48 -69.76 -1.53
C LEU A 1 -20.19 -68.59 -2.39
N GLU A 2 -21.21 -68.00 -3.05
CA GLU A 2 -21.07 -66.67 -3.66
C GLU A 2 -20.77 -65.69 -2.55
N GLN A 3 -19.59 -65.05 -2.59
CA GLN A 3 -19.31 -63.91 -1.73
C GLN A 3 -20.21 -62.76 -2.21
N GLY A 4 -21.08 -62.26 -1.35
CA GLY A 4 -21.93 -61.13 -1.65
C GLY A 4 -21.08 -59.91 -1.97
N VAL A 5 -21.53 -59.06 -2.92
CA VAL A 5 -20.84 -57.83 -3.31
C VAL A 5 -20.69 -56.91 -2.11
N GLU A 6 -19.44 -56.47 -1.83
CA GLU A 6 -19.10 -55.57 -0.73
C GLU A 6 -19.35 -54.13 -1.15
N LYS A 7 -20.26 -53.41 -0.50
CA LYS A 7 -20.70 -52.06 -0.84
C LYS A 7 -20.25 -50.97 0.15
N THR A 8 -19.61 -51.35 1.25
CA THR A 8 -19.24 -50.42 2.35
C THR A 8 -18.36 -49.30 1.90
N HIS A 9 -17.39 -49.56 1.00
CA HIS A 9 -16.52 -48.50 0.47
C HIS A 9 -17.32 -47.47 -0.32
N LEU A 10 -18.26 -47.86 -1.14
CA LEU A 10 -19.11 -46.94 -1.90
C LEU A 10 -20.03 -46.14 -0.97
N GLU A 11 -20.60 -46.74 0.05
CA GLU A 11 -21.42 -46.05 1.07
C GLU A 11 -20.62 -44.97 1.79
N ILE A 12 -19.37 -45.28 2.21
CA ILE A 12 -18.47 -44.33 2.85
C ILE A 12 -18.13 -43.21 1.90
N SER A 13 -17.76 -43.49 0.65
CA SER A 13 -17.40 -42.48 -0.35
C SER A 13 -18.57 -41.52 -0.63
N ILE A 14 -19.79 -42.02 -0.76
CA ILE A 14 -21.00 -41.22 -0.91
C ILE A 14 -21.19 -40.31 0.31
N LYS A 15 -21.11 -40.86 1.53
CA LYS A 15 -21.29 -40.10 2.77
C LYS A 15 -20.28 -38.97 2.93
N GLU A 16 -19.01 -39.23 2.62
CA GLU A 16 -17.96 -38.17 2.68
C GLU A 16 -18.20 -37.11 1.61
N ALA A 17 -18.58 -37.50 0.39
CA ALA A 17 -18.90 -36.56 -0.68
C ALA A 17 -20.11 -35.67 -0.34
N GLU A 18 -21.15 -36.25 0.26
CA GLU A 18 -22.35 -35.50 0.70
C GLU A 18 -21.99 -34.43 1.76
N LYS A 19 -21.05 -34.70 2.67
CA LYS A 19 -20.56 -33.69 3.64
C LYS A 19 -19.92 -32.51 2.96
N VAL A 20 -19.22 -32.72 1.84
CA VAL A 20 -18.62 -31.67 1.02
C VAL A 20 -19.72 -30.93 0.26
N LEU A 21 -20.65 -31.60 -0.38
CA LEU A 21 -21.76 -31.00 -1.13
C LEU A 21 -22.65 -30.10 -0.25
N VAL A 22 -22.95 -30.50 0.98
CA VAL A 22 -23.71 -29.67 1.95
C VAL A 22 -22.97 -28.33 2.25
N ARG A 23 -21.65 -28.27 2.04
CA ARG A 23 -20.83 -27.10 2.24
C ARG A 23 -20.26 -26.55 0.93
N ALA A 24 -21.00 -26.70 -0.17
CA ALA A 24 -20.57 -26.29 -1.49
C ALA A 24 -20.14 -24.82 -1.56
N ASP A 25 -20.76 -23.96 -0.73
CA ASP A 25 -20.42 -22.55 -0.57
C ASP A 25 -18.98 -22.29 -0.06
N LYS A 26 -18.32 -23.29 0.48
CA LYS A 26 -16.92 -23.23 0.97
C LYS A 26 -15.89 -23.70 -0.05
N TYR A 27 -16.33 -24.01 -1.26
CA TYR A 27 -15.47 -24.53 -2.31
C TYR A 27 -15.60 -23.69 -3.57
N SER A 28 -14.47 -23.38 -4.21
CA SER A 28 -14.40 -22.69 -5.51
C SER A 28 -14.66 -23.66 -6.68
N SER A 29 -14.39 -24.95 -6.47
CA SER A 29 -14.67 -25.99 -7.44
C SER A 29 -14.96 -27.30 -6.71
N LEU A 30 -15.96 -28.01 -7.19
CA LEU A 30 -16.33 -29.36 -6.76
C LEU A 30 -16.19 -30.38 -7.89
N GLY A 31 -15.67 -29.95 -9.07
CA GLY A 31 -15.62 -30.82 -10.25
C GLY A 31 -16.98 -31.37 -10.59
N ASN A 32 -17.07 -32.68 -10.90
CA ASN A 32 -18.30 -33.41 -11.18
C ASN A 32 -18.77 -34.22 -9.96
N LEU A 33 -18.48 -33.76 -8.74
CA LEU A 33 -18.77 -34.53 -7.51
C LEU A 33 -20.25 -34.85 -7.33
N GLU A 34 -21.13 -33.91 -7.68
CA GLU A 34 -22.58 -34.10 -7.56
C GLU A 34 -23.06 -35.23 -8.48
N GLU A 35 -22.60 -35.27 -9.72
CA GLU A 35 -22.90 -36.31 -10.69
C GLU A 35 -22.31 -37.67 -10.26
N ALA A 36 -21.04 -37.66 -9.79
CA ALA A 36 -20.40 -38.88 -9.29
C ALA A 36 -21.17 -39.50 -8.09
N VAL A 37 -21.66 -38.66 -7.18
CA VAL A 37 -22.49 -39.11 -6.05
C VAL A 37 -23.84 -39.65 -6.52
N ALA A 38 -24.49 -38.97 -7.49
CA ALA A 38 -25.75 -39.44 -8.05
C ALA A 38 -25.60 -40.84 -8.69
N ASN A 39 -24.55 -41.03 -9.50
CA ASN A 39 -24.19 -42.30 -10.11
C ASN A 39 -23.86 -43.37 -9.05
N GLY A 40 -23.07 -43.02 -8.03
CA GLY A 40 -22.76 -43.94 -6.92
C GLY A 40 -24.01 -44.44 -6.18
N LYS A 41 -24.98 -43.55 -5.91
CA LYS A 41 -26.26 -43.91 -5.30
C LYS A 41 -27.07 -44.86 -6.18
N ALA A 42 -27.06 -44.64 -7.50
CA ALA A 42 -27.74 -45.53 -8.45
C ALA A 42 -27.09 -46.93 -8.45
N VAL A 43 -25.76 -47.03 -8.42
CA VAL A 43 -25.02 -48.29 -8.30
C VAL A 43 -25.31 -48.96 -6.95
N LEU A 44 -25.34 -48.21 -5.86
CA LEU A 44 -25.65 -48.74 -4.52
C LEU A 44 -27.04 -49.37 -4.46
N ALA A 45 -28.00 -48.74 -5.13
CA ALA A 45 -29.39 -49.22 -5.20
C ALA A 45 -29.59 -50.43 -6.14
N ASN A 46 -28.66 -50.63 -7.09
CA ASN A 46 -28.71 -51.75 -8.02
C ASN A 46 -28.33 -53.07 -7.31
N LYS A 47 -29.25 -54.01 -7.26
CA LYS A 47 -29.02 -55.32 -6.61
C LYS A 47 -28.16 -56.26 -7.45
N ASP A 48 -28.10 -56.00 -8.75
CA ASP A 48 -27.37 -56.82 -9.74
C ASP A 48 -25.99 -56.21 -10.07
N ALA A 49 -25.57 -55.14 -9.39
CA ALA A 49 -24.25 -54.55 -9.56
C ALA A 49 -23.16 -55.54 -9.11
N ASP A 50 -22.17 -55.77 -9.94
CA ASP A 50 -21.00 -56.57 -9.62
C ASP A 50 -19.97 -55.74 -8.80
N GLN A 51 -18.95 -56.41 -8.27
CA GLN A 51 -17.92 -55.75 -7.44
C GLN A 51 -17.14 -54.69 -8.23
N GLU A 52 -16.82 -54.95 -9.50
CA GLU A 52 -16.08 -54.02 -10.34
C GLU A 52 -16.84 -52.70 -10.53
N THR A 53 -18.15 -52.77 -10.77
CA THR A 53 -19.03 -51.59 -10.89
C THR A 53 -19.10 -50.81 -9.59
N VAL A 54 -19.18 -51.48 -8.46
CA VAL A 54 -19.21 -50.85 -7.13
C VAL A 54 -17.89 -50.13 -6.81
N ASP A 55 -16.76 -50.78 -7.07
CA ASP A 55 -15.44 -50.23 -6.83
C ASP A 55 -15.14 -49.06 -7.77
N ALA A 56 -15.55 -49.15 -9.04
CA ALA A 56 -15.42 -48.05 -10.01
C ALA A 56 -16.22 -46.80 -9.58
N ALA A 57 -17.46 -47.01 -9.08
CA ALA A 57 -18.27 -45.89 -8.59
C ALA A 57 -17.65 -45.21 -7.35
N ALA A 58 -17.16 -46.02 -6.40
CA ALA A 58 -16.42 -45.49 -5.24
C ALA A 58 -15.17 -44.70 -5.64
N THR A 59 -14.39 -45.25 -6.57
CA THR A 59 -13.18 -44.61 -7.10
C THR A 59 -13.52 -43.30 -7.82
N ALA A 60 -14.58 -43.23 -8.61
CA ALA A 60 -15.03 -42.02 -9.31
C ALA A 60 -15.35 -40.90 -8.29
N ILE A 61 -16.08 -41.23 -7.21
CA ILE A 61 -16.39 -40.24 -6.15
C ILE A 61 -15.10 -39.74 -5.47
N LEU A 62 -14.18 -40.63 -5.12
CA LEU A 62 -12.91 -40.24 -4.48
C LEU A 62 -12.06 -39.38 -5.38
N ASN A 63 -12.03 -39.66 -6.68
CA ASN A 63 -11.30 -38.83 -7.66
C ASN A 63 -11.91 -37.43 -7.75
N GLU A 64 -13.22 -37.27 -7.76
CA GLU A 64 -13.85 -35.95 -7.76
C GLU A 64 -13.66 -35.23 -6.41
N LEU A 65 -13.70 -35.93 -5.28
CA LEU A 65 -13.37 -35.36 -3.98
C LEU A 65 -11.93 -34.80 -3.93
N SER A 66 -10.98 -35.47 -4.57
CA SER A 66 -9.59 -35.03 -4.63
C SER A 66 -9.40 -33.75 -5.44
N LYS A 67 -10.33 -33.43 -6.34
CA LYS A 67 -10.33 -32.21 -7.16
C LYS A 67 -11.05 -31.03 -6.48
N ALA A 68 -11.71 -31.25 -5.34
CA ALA A 68 -12.44 -30.21 -4.63
C ALA A 68 -11.46 -29.16 -4.05
N VAL A 69 -11.64 -27.92 -4.47
CA VAL A 69 -10.79 -26.77 -4.05
C VAL A 69 -11.56 -25.90 -3.08
N LYS A 70 -11.08 -25.79 -1.84
CA LYS A 70 -11.65 -24.88 -0.84
C LYS A 70 -11.39 -23.42 -1.20
N ASN A 71 -12.37 -22.57 -0.88
CA ASN A 71 -12.18 -21.12 -0.93
C ASN A 71 -11.06 -20.68 0.01
N ALA A 72 -10.32 -19.65 -0.38
CA ALA A 72 -9.36 -19.00 0.49
C ALA A 72 -10.07 -18.27 1.65
N ASP A 73 -9.39 -18.16 2.79
CA ASP A 73 -9.83 -17.29 3.89
C ASP A 73 -9.50 -15.85 3.55
N LEU A 74 -10.52 -15.03 3.37
CA LEU A 74 -10.42 -13.61 2.97
C LEU A 74 -10.38 -12.66 4.17
N SER A 75 -10.62 -13.13 5.40
CA SER A 75 -10.85 -12.28 6.57
C SER A 75 -9.69 -11.35 6.90
N SER A 76 -8.45 -11.82 6.76
CA SER A 76 -7.25 -11.01 6.97
C SER A 76 -7.08 -9.94 5.90
N LEU A 77 -7.34 -10.27 4.63
CA LEU A 77 -7.26 -9.33 3.51
C LEU A 77 -8.34 -8.24 3.63
N GLU A 78 -9.58 -8.60 3.95
CA GLU A 78 -10.68 -7.66 4.19
C GLU A 78 -10.37 -6.68 5.32
N SER A 79 -9.79 -7.17 6.43
CA SER A 79 -9.38 -6.35 7.56
C SER A 79 -8.26 -5.38 7.18
N LEU A 80 -7.29 -5.82 6.39
CA LEU A 80 -6.19 -4.99 5.90
C LEU A 80 -6.69 -3.92 4.93
N ILE A 81 -7.58 -4.26 3.98
CA ILE A 81 -8.23 -3.30 3.07
C ILE A 81 -8.93 -2.20 3.87
N LYS A 82 -9.72 -2.57 4.89
CA LYS A 82 -10.41 -1.60 5.75
C LYS A 82 -9.44 -0.67 6.48
N SER A 83 -8.29 -1.19 6.90
CA SER A 83 -7.25 -0.39 7.56
C SER A 83 -6.53 0.52 6.58
N ALA A 84 -6.19 0.02 5.39
CA ALA A 84 -5.52 0.77 4.33
C ALA A 84 -6.38 1.94 3.82
N LYS A 85 -7.70 1.75 3.68
CA LYS A 85 -8.62 2.82 3.28
C LYS A 85 -8.62 4.02 4.23
N LYS A 86 -8.40 3.81 5.53
CA LYS A 86 -8.30 4.91 6.50
C LYS A 86 -7.06 5.77 6.31
N LEU A 87 -6.04 5.26 5.63
CA LEU A 87 -4.80 6.00 5.35
C LEU A 87 -4.97 6.97 4.17
N GLN A 88 -6.02 6.83 3.35
CA GLN A 88 -6.28 7.70 2.21
C GLN A 88 -6.56 9.16 2.62
N ASP A 89 -7.08 9.37 3.84
CA ASP A 89 -7.31 10.70 4.41
C ASP A 89 -6.07 11.24 5.16
N GLY A 90 -4.95 10.53 5.11
CA GLY A 90 -3.71 10.89 5.78
C GLY A 90 -2.90 11.95 5.03
N ASN A 91 -1.94 12.56 5.74
CA ASN A 91 -1.03 13.55 5.17
C ASN A 91 0.12 12.88 4.38
N TYR A 92 -0.25 12.23 3.27
CA TYR A 92 0.68 11.56 2.38
C TYR A 92 0.70 12.20 1.00
N THR A 93 1.77 11.96 0.23
CA THR A 93 1.89 12.49 -1.13
C THR A 93 0.84 11.88 -2.05
N SER A 94 0.35 12.67 -3.01
CA SER A 94 -0.69 12.25 -3.96
C SER A 94 -0.27 11.02 -4.76
N ASN A 95 1.02 10.91 -5.12
CA ASN A 95 1.55 9.77 -5.86
C ASN A 95 1.52 8.48 -5.03
N SER A 96 1.92 8.53 -3.74
CA SER A 96 1.89 7.36 -2.87
C SER A 96 0.45 6.93 -2.54
N LEU A 97 -0.48 7.88 -2.38
CA LEU A 97 -1.91 7.61 -2.21
C LEU A 97 -2.54 7.00 -3.45
N ALA A 98 -2.19 7.46 -4.66
CA ALA A 98 -2.70 6.88 -5.91
C ALA A 98 -2.27 5.42 -6.07
N LYS A 99 -1.01 5.10 -5.76
CA LYS A 99 -0.51 3.71 -5.76
C LYS A 99 -1.25 2.85 -4.74
N LEU A 100 -1.48 3.36 -3.53
CA LEU A 100 -2.26 2.64 -2.52
C LEU A 100 -3.68 2.38 -3.00
N ASP A 101 -4.34 3.34 -3.65
CA ASP A 101 -5.69 3.20 -4.17
C ASP A 101 -5.78 2.12 -5.27
N GLU A 102 -4.80 2.05 -6.17
CA GLU A 102 -4.70 1.00 -7.19
C GLU A 102 -4.60 -0.40 -6.54
N VAL A 103 -3.74 -0.54 -5.53
CA VAL A 103 -3.55 -1.82 -4.84
C VAL A 103 -4.78 -2.20 -4.00
N ILE A 104 -5.45 -1.23 -3.36
CA ILE A 104 -6.72 -1.47 -2.66
C ILE A 104 -7.77 -2.02 -3.65
N LYS A 105 -7.93 -1.41 -4.82
CA LYS A 105 -8.88 -1.88 -5.85
C LYS A 105 -8.56 -3.29 -6.34
N ALA A 106 -7.28 -3.60 -6.53
CA ALA A 106 -6.84 -4.95 -6.89
C ALA A 106 -7.16 -5.97 -5.80
N ALA A 107 -6.91 -5.63 -4.53
CA ALA A 107 -7.24 -6.47 -3.39
C ALA A 107 -8.76 -6.69 -3.23
N GLU A 108 -9.57 -5.64 -3.45
CA GLU A 108 -11.03 -5.74 -3.45
C GLU A 108 -11.56 -6.66 -4.56
N ALA A 109 -10.93 -6.65 -5.74
CA ALA A 109 -11.28 -7.56 -6.82
C ALA A 109 -11.00 -9.03 -6.44
N VAL A 110 -9.91 -9.30 -5.72
CA VAL A 110 -9.61 -10.63 -5.18
C VAL A 110 -10.67 -11.06 -4.15
N VAL A 111 -11.08 -10.15 -3.25
CA VAL A 111 -12.14 -10.43 -2.25
C VAL A 111 -13.49 -10.68 -2.94
N ALA A 112 -13.80 -9.94 -3.99
CA ALA A 112 -15.06 -10.10 -4.74
C ALA A 112 -15.11 -11.40 -5.56
N ASN A 113 -13.97 -11.99 -5.91
CA ASN A 113 -13.88 -13.22 -6.67
C ASN A 113 -14.05 -14.43 -5.74
N LYS A 114 -15.21 -15.09 -5.78
CA LYS A 114 -15.50 -16.29 -4.99
C LYS A 114 -14.57 -17.48 -5.26
N ASN A 115 -13.86 -17.44 -6.39
CA ASN A 115 -12.96 -18.50 -6.83
C ASN A 115 -11.48 -18.14 -6.55
N SER A 116 -11.20 -17.09 -5.78
CA SER A 116 -9.83 -16.71 -5.44
C SER A 116 -9.10 -17.84 -4.74
N THR A 117 -7.88 -18.09 -5.22
CA THR A 117 -6.97 -19.08 -4.63
C THR A 117 -6.27 -18.50 -3.41
N VAL A 118 -5.75 -19.37 -2.55
CA VAL A 118 -4.92 -18.96 -1.41
C VAL A 118 -3.70 -18.14 -1.85
N GLU A 119 -3.11 -18.48 -3.00
CA GLU A 119 -1.97 -17.77 -3.57
C GLU A 119 -2.33 -16.34 -3.97
N GLU A 120 -3.47 -16.15 -4.67
CA GLU A 120 -3.97 -14.82 -5.05
C GLU A 120 -4.26 -13.95 -3.83
N VAL A 121 -4.89 -14.53 -2.79
CA VAL A 121 -5.17 -13.82 -1.54
C VAL A 121 -3.88 -13.42 -0.81
N ASN A 122 -2.91 -14.32 -0.71
CA ASN A 122 -1.62 -14.02 -0.07
C ASN A 122 -0.85 -12.96 -0.84
N LYS A 123 -0.87 -13.02 -2.19
CA LYS A 123 -0.24 -12.00 -3.03
C LYS A 123 -0.89 -10.63 -2.83
N ALA A 124 -2.21 -10.54 -2.89
CA ALA A 124 -2.93 -9.28 -2.68
C ALA A 124 -2.68 -8.71 -1.28
N TYR A 125 -2.56 -9.56 -0.27
CA TYR A 125 -2.22 -9.16 1.10
C TYR A 125 -0.80 -8.57 1.18
N SER A 126 0.18 -9.23 0.55
CA SER A 126 1.57 -8.75 0.50
C SER A 126 1.67 -7.42 -0.27
N ASP A 127 1.08 -7.34 -1.47
CA ASP A 127 1.09 -6.15 -2.29
C ASP A 127 0.49 -4.95 -1.53
N LEU A 128 -0.58 -5.17 -0.77
CA LEU A 128 -1.23 -4.12 0.03
C LEU A 128 -0.37 -3.67 1.21
N ILE A 129 0.34 -4.59 1.87
CA ILE A 129 1.32 -4.23 2.91
C ILE A 129 2.44 -3.38 2.31
N ASP A 130 2.99 -3.78 1.17
CA ASP A 130 4.07 -3.06 0.50
C ASP A 130 3.64 -1.64 0.10
N ALA A 131 2.41 -1.49 -0.41
CA ALA A 131 1.83 -0.19 -0.72
C ALA A 131 1.67 0.70 0.53
N VAL A 132 1.24 0.13 1.66
CA VAL A 132 1.12 0.86 2.94
C VAL A 132 2.47 1.29 3.48
N ILE A 133 3.49 0.43 3.42
CA ILE A 133 4.85 0.75 3.87
C ILE A 133 5.49 1.81 2.98
N SER A 134 5.13 1.83 1.69
CA SER A 134 5.66 2.78 0.70
C SER A 134 4.98 4.15 0.73
N LEU A 135 4.07 4.41 1.68
CA LEU A 135 3.43 5.71 1.84
C LEU A 135 4.45 6.78 2.27
N GLU A 136 4.54 7.85 1.50
CA GLU A 136 5.42 9.00 1.75
C GLU A 136 4.63 10.15 2.37
N LYS A 137 5.04 10.60 3.56
CA LYS A 137 4.43 11.76 4.23
C LYS A 137 4.84 13.07 3.57
N LYS A 138 3.90 13.99 3.44
CA LYS A 138 4.18 15.38 3.08
C LYS A 138 5.04 16.06 4.14
N GLY A 139 5.92 16.94 3.71
CA GLY A 139 6.82 17.68 4.59
C GLY A 139 6.11 18.77 5.39
N ASN A 140 6.61 19.06 6.59
CA ASN A 140 6.21 20.22 7.37
C ASN A 140 6.94 21.46 6.84
N LYS A 141 6.20 22.39 6.27
CA LYS A 141 6.72 23.60 5.60
C LYS A 141 6.82 24.82 6.51
N ALA A 142 6.55 24.72 7.81
CA ALA A 142 6.55 25.90 8.71
C ALA A 142 7.90 26.63 8.75
N ALA A 143 9.00 25.89 8.84
CA ALA A 143 10.34 26.47 8.82
C ALA A 143 10.67 27.11 7.45
N LEU A 144 10.26 26.46 6.35
CA LEU A 144 10.46 27.00 5.01
C LEU A 144 9.71 28.32 4.82
N LYS A 145 8.46 28.40 5.27
CA LYS A 145 7.65 29.61 5.26
C LYS A 145 8.37 30.76 5.99
N ALA A 146 8.87 30.52 7.19
CA ALA A 146 9.58 31.54 7.97
C ALA A 146 10.85 32.01 7.25
N MET A 147 11.59 31.15 6.54
CA MET A 147 12.77 31.54 5.77
C MET A 147 12.40 32.33 4.51
N LEU A 148 11.32 31.97 3.83
CA LEU A 148 10.78 32.71 2.68
C LEU A 148 10.36 34.14 3.06
N GLU A 149 9.71 34.31 4.23
CA GLU A 149 9.32 35.61 4.77
C GLU A 149 10.56 36.45 5.08
N LYS A 150 11.63 35.90 5.67
CA LYS A 150 12.89 36.58 5.90
C LYS A 150 13.58 37.00 4.60
N ALA A 151 13.64 36.10 3.60
CA ALA A 151 14.22 36.41 2.31
C ALA A 151 13.43 37.50 1.56
N ALA A 152 12.11 37.51 1.71
CA ALA A 152 11.27 38.57 1.15
C ALA A 152 11.59 39.93 1.78
N ALA A 153 11.72 40.00 3.10
CA ALA A 153 12.08 41.23 3.81
C ALA A 153 13.44 41.79 3.40
N VAL A 154 14.46 40.92 3.24
CA VAL A 154 15.79 41.34 2.74
C VAL A 154 15.72 41.89 1.31
N LEU A 155 14.93 41.26 0.43
CA LEU A 155 14.80 41.72 -0.95
C LEU A 155 13.92 42.98 -1.08
N GLU A 156 12.95 43.20 -0.19
CA GLU A 156 12.14 44.42 -0.14
C GLU A 156 12.96 45.63 0.29
N ASP A 157 13.90 45.43 1.23
CA ASP A 157 14.80 46.49 1.73
C ASP A 157 16.23 46.30 1.18
N SER A 158 16.33 45.89 -0.09
CA SER A 158 17.62 45.56 -0.72
C SER A 158 18.66 46.70 -0.69
N ASP A 159 18.21 47.94 -0.68
CA ASP A 159 19.09 49.14 -0.60
C ASP A 159 19.79 49.27 0.74
N ALA A 160 19.29 48.61 1.80
CA ALA A 160 19.94 48.54 3.10
C ALA A 160 21.10 47.53 3.17
N TYR A 161 21.29 46.72 2.12
CA TYR A 161 22.28 45.64 2.10
C TYR A 161 23.42 45.92 1.09
N VAL A 162 24.57 45.30 1.33
CA VAL A 162 25.67 45.25 0.36
C VAL A 162 25.26 44.40 -0.83
N ALA A 163 25.07 45.01 -1.99
CA ALA A 163 24.46 44.35 -3.18
C ALA A 163 25.09 43.00 -3.53
N ALA A 164 26.42 42.87 -3.47
CA ALA A 164 27.13 41.62 -3.74
C ALA A 164 26.77 40.47 -2.78
N THR A 165 26.34 40.78 -1.54
CA THR A 165 26.01 39.78 -0.52
C THR A 165 24.61 39.21 -0.67
N ILE A 166 23.71 39.93 -1.35
CA ILE A 166 22.37 39.52 -1.65
C ILE A 166 22.19 39.05 -3.11
N GLU A 167 23.27 39.08 -3.91
CA GLU A 167 23.25 38.57 -5.29
C GLU A 167 22.80 37.11 -5.31
N GLY A 168 21.83 36.76 -6.20
CA GLY A 168 21.25 35.43 -6.30
C GLY A 168 20.25 35.04 -5.19
N LEU A 169 20.00 35.91 -4.18
CA LEU A 169 18.99 35.60 -3.14
C LEU A 169 17.59 35.48 -3.73
N ALA A 170 17.26 36.26 -4.75
CA ALA A 170 15.96 36.17 -5.42
C ALA A 170 15.74 34.81 -6.10
N ASP A 171 16.77 34.27 -6.75
CA ASP A 171 16.71 32.98 -7.41
C ASP A 171 16.55 31.83 -6.38
N VAL A 172 17.37 31.84 -5.32
CA VAL A 172 17.28 30.84 -4.23
C VAL A 172 15.92 30.93 -3.53
N LYS A 173 15.38 32.14 -3.34
CA LYS A 173 14.03 32.31 -2.81
C LYS A 173 12.95 31.71 -3.74
N ALA A 174 13.08 31.91 -5.06
CA ALA A 174 12.17 31.38 -6.05
C ALA A 174 12.17 29.83 -6.05
N ASP A 175 13.37 29.23 -6.00
CA ASP A 175 13.51 27.77 -5.88
C ASP A 175 12.86 27.23 -4.58
N ALA A 176 13.11 27.90 -3.47
CA ALA A 176 12.52 27.58 -2.17
C ALA A 176 10.98 27.75 -2.18
N GLN A 177 10.47 28.78 -2.88
CA GLN A 177 9.03 29.01 -3.05
C GLN A 177 8.40 27.87 -3.87
N ALA A 178 9.05 27.39 -4.91
CA ALA A 178 8.55 26.26 -5.69
C ALA A 178 8.38 24.99 -4.83
N VAL A 179 9.31 24.72 -3.91
CA VAL A 179 9.16 23.61 -2.93
C VAL A 179 8.02 23.89 -1.95
N TYR A 180 7.86 25.15 -1.52
CA TYR A 180 6.76 25.52 -0.62
C TYR A 180 5.39 25.34 -1.30
N ASP A 181 5.26 25.67 -2.58
CA ASP A 181 4.04 25.60 -3.35
C ASP A 181 3.71 24.16 -3.83
N ASN A 182 4.71 23.28 -3.85
CA ASN A 182 4.50 21.87 -4.15
C ASN A 182 3.81 21.15 -2.99
N ASP A 183 2.50 20.89 -3.09
CA ASP A 183 1.73 20.21 -2.04
C ASP A 183 2.24 18.80 -1.70
N ASP A 184 2.98 18.18 -2.58
CA ASP A 184 3.55 16.84 -2.42
C ASP A 184 5.03 16.85 -1.97
N ALA A 185 5.61 18.02 -1.68
CA ALA A 185 6.97 18.09 -1.21
C ALA A 185 7.18 17.26 0.06
N VAL A 186 8.16 16.36 0.02
CA VAL A 186 8.53 15.52 1.17
C VAL A 186 9.49 16.25 2.10
N GLN A 187 9.64 15.74 3.34
CA GLN A 187 10.44 16.45 4.37
C GLN A 187 11.89 16.71 3.95
N ASN A 188 12.51 15.81 3.20
CA ASN A 188 13.89 15.99 2.74
C ASN A 188 14.03 17.17 1.76
N GLU A 189 13.07 17.37 0.85
CA GLU A 189 13.03 18.50 -0.09
C GLU A 189 12.84 19.81 0.67
N VAL A 190 11.89 19.83 1.62
CA VAL A 190 11.65 20.98 2.49
C VAL A 190 12.90 21.34 3.29
N ASN A 191 13.57 20.36 3.88
CA ASN A 191 14.80 20.59 4.66
C ASN A 191 15.95 21.11 3.78
N ALA A 192 16.06 20.59 2.55
CA ALA A 192 17.07 21.08 1.61
C ALA A 192 16.82 22.54 1.23
N ALA A 193 15.58 22.92 0.91
CA ALA A 193 15.19 24.28 0.61
C ALA A 193 15.45 25.25 1.79
N VAL A 194 15.06 24.84 3.01
CA VAL A 194 15.35 25.60 4.24
C VAL A 194 16.85 25.83 4.39
N ARG A 195 17.64 24.77 4.23
CA ARG A 195 19.10 24.86 4.37
C ARG A 195 19.73 25.81 3.35
N THR A 196 19.37 25.68 2.07
CA THR A 196 19.91 26.50 0.99
C THR A 196 19.56 27.96 1.21
N LEU A 197 18.31 28.28 1.54
CA LEU A 197 17.85 29.64 1.78
C LEU A 197 18.47 30.21 3.05
N THR A 198 18.67 29.42 4.10
CA THR A 198 19.34 29.84 5.33
C THR A 198 20.81 30.22 5.08
N LEU A 199 21.53 29.40 4.31
CA LEU A 199 22.92 29.66 3.96
C LEU A 199 23.03 30.96 3.14
N LYS A 200 22.13 31.15 2.18
CA LYS A 200 22.14 32.37 1.34
C LYS A 200 21.78 33.62 2.13
N LEU A 201 20.84 33.54 3.06
CA LEU A 201 20.50 34.66 3.96
C LEU A 201 21.65 35.00 4.92
N ALA A 202 22.47 34.02 5.31
CA ALA A 202 23.62 34.25 6.18
C ALA A 202 24.77 35.05 5.50
N GLU A 203 24.76 35.16 4.15
CA GLU A 203 25.68 35.98 3.40
C GLU A 203 25.29 37.45 3.40
N ALA A 204 24.01 37.79 3.64
CA ALA A 204 23.49 39.15 3.56
C ALA A 204 24.10 40.04 4.65
N ARG A 205 24.69 41.18 4.25
CA ARG A 205 25.30 42.16 5.13
C ARG A 205 24.66 43.54 4.95
N LEU A 206 24.32 44.15 6.08
CA LEU A 206 23.82 45.52 6.08
C LEU A 206 24.94 46.50 5.64
N LEU A 207 24.54 47.54 4.93
CA LEU A 207 25.42 48.65 4.64
C LEU A 207 25.80 49.38 5.94
N GLY A 208 27.11 49.46 6.22
CA GLY A 208 27.60 50.07 7.46
C GLY A 208 27.81 49.13 8.65
N ASP A 209 27.41 47.86 8.56
CA ASP A 209 27.73 46.79 9.50
C ASP A 209 29.16 46.28 9.22
N VAL A 210 30.16 46.87 9.86
CA VAL A 210 31.58 46.58 9.61
C VAL A 210 32.07 45.35 10.36
N ASP A 211 31.57 45.13 11.58
CA ASP A 211 31.95 44.00 12.42
C ASP A 211 31.07 42.74 12.19
N ASN A 212 30.04 42.86 11.31
CA ASN A 212 29.14 41.81 10.87
C ASN A 212 28.35 41.17 12.03
N ASP A 213 27.95 41.99 13.00
CA ASP A 213 27.12 41.55 14.13
C ASP A 213 25.60 41.55 13.80
N GLY A 214 25.22 42.07 12.62
CA GLY A 214 23.85 42.15 12.12
C GLY A 214 23.13 43.46 12.50
N ALA A 215 23.84 44.44 13.05
CA ALA A 215 23.30 45.75 13.39
C ALA A 215 24.26 46.87 12.99
N VAL A 216 23.73 48.00 12.58
CA VAL A 216 24.57 49.20 12.31
C VAL A 216 24.56 50.07 13.55
N THR A 217 25.69 50.11 14.27
CA THR A 217 25.84 50.78 15.57
C THR A 217 27.12 51.64 15.63
N THR A 218 27.39 52.28 16.79
CA THR A 218 28.64 52.97 17.02
C THR A 218 29.86 52.04 17.13
N ALA A 219 29.64 50.73 17.35
CA ALA A 219 30.70 49.71 17.32
C ALA A 219 31.33 49.61 15.94
N ASP A 220 30.53 49.70 14.86
CA ASP A 220 31.01 49.68 13.47
C ASP A 220 31.92 50.84 13.13
N SER A 221 31.57 52.01 13.65
CA SER A 221 32.47 53.21 13.50
C SER A 221 33.81 52.98 14.18
N THR A 222 33.84 52.29 15.31
CA THR A 222 35.06 51.96 16.06
C THR A 222 35.86 50.87 15.33
N ALA A 223 35.19 49.87 14.78
CA ALA A 223 35.80 48.80 13.97
C ALA A 223 36.44 49.36 12.70
N LEU A 224 35.79 50.32 12.04
CA LEU A 224 36.32 51.01 10.85
C LEU A 224 37.57 51.84 11.14
N LEU A 225 37.65 52.41 12.33
CA LEU A 225 38.82 53.19 12.73
C LEU A 225 40.04 52.36 13.18
N ALA A 226 39.82 51.10 13.45
CA ALA A 226 40.79 50.09 13.90
C ALA A 226 41.41 49.28 12.77
N ALA A 227 40.81 49.31 11.56
CA ALA A 227 41.22 48.59 10.37
C ALA A 227 42.17 49.42 9.50
#